data_783a9676ebebc96cee3c31fbcb9b0a59
#
_entry.id   783a9676ebebc96cee3c31fbcb9b0a59
#
_cell.length_a   1.000
_cell.length_b   1.000
_cell.length_c   1.000
_cell.angle_alpha   90.00
_cell.angle_beta   90.00
_cell.angle_gamma   90.00
#
_symmetry.space_group_name_H-M   'P 1'
#
loop_
_entity.id
_entity.type
_entity.pdbx_description
1 polymer ?
#
loop_
_entity_poly.entity_id
_entity_poly.type
_entity_poly.pdbx_seq_one_letter_code
_entity_poly.pdbx_strand_id
1 'polypeptide(L)'
;MIYEEFARWLDGLLESTDMPPETRAFCFNLYEESDEDHIYAVQLIAAERFDENDPDWACDEVWSSEEDIFTVDTSDENDTGWKHAQELITEMAEEYLSSGTYSHILKGSEAVGLGFVDGELEIIYKSSRE
;
A
#
# COMPACT_ATOMS: atom_id res chain seq x y z
N MET A 1 11.05 -12.36 9.67
CA MET A 1 11.32 -11.60 8.44
C MET A 1 10.31 -10.50 8.27
N ILE A 2 10.75 -9.41 7.70
CA ILE A 2 9.92 -8.22 7.60
C ILE A 2 8.65 -8.44 6.78
N TYR A 3 8.71 -9.31 5.75
CA TYR A 3 7.52 -9.60 4.97
C TYR A 3 6.41 -10.23 5.83
N GLU A 4 6.77 -11.10 6.75
CA GLU A 4 5.78 -11.74 7.60
C GLU A 4 5.07 -10.72 8.49
N GLU A 5 5.80 -9.71 8.94
CA GLU A 5 5.20 -8.64 9.74
C GLU A 5 4.27 -7.79 8.89
N PHE A 6 4.67 -7.49 7.66
CA PHE A 6 3.84 -6.75 6.71
C PHE A 6 2.55 -7.53 6.43
N ALA A 7 2.68 -8.83 6.16
CA ALA A 7 1.52 -9.65 5.86
C ALA A 7 0.57 -9.73 7.05
N ARG A 8 1.11 -9.82 8.26
CA ARG A 8 0.28 -9.88 9.45
C ARG A 8 -0.49 -8.58 9.66
N TRP A 9 0.16 -7.46 9.44
CA TRP A 9 -0.48 -6.15 9.53
C TRP A 9 -1.63 -6.05 8.54
N LEU A 10 -1.37 -6.44 7.30
CA LEU A 10 -2.36 -6.35 6.23
C LEU A 10 -3.51 -7.33 6.46
N ASP A 11 -3.19 -8.55 6.89
CA ASP A 11 -4.22 -9.54 7.25
C ASP A 11 -5.17 -8.98 8.30
N GLY A 12 -4.61 -8.33 9.32
CA GLY A 12 -5.43 -7.76 10.37
C GLY A 12 -6.37 -6.67 9.88
N LEU A 13 -5.87 -5.82 9.00
CA LEU A 13 -6.69 -4.75 8.42
C LEU A 13 -7.83 -5.34 7.58
N LEU A 14 -7.49 -6.25 6.69
CA LEU A 14 -8.48 -6.78 5.74
C LEU A 14 -9.48 -7.69 6.42
N GLU A 15 -9.05 -8.41 7.45
CA GLU A 15 -9.93 -9.31 8.18
C GLU A 15 -10.95 -8.53 9.01
N SER A 16 -10.53 -7.43 9.62
CA SER A 16 -11.36 -6.72 10.59
C SER A 16 -12.17 -5.57 9.99
N THR A 17 -11.99 -5.29 8.70
CA THR A 17 -12.62 -4.14 8.06
C THR A 17 -13.56 -4.57 6.95
N ASP A 18 -14.80 -4.09 7.01
CA ASP A 18 -15.73 -4.22 5.90
C ASP A 18 -15.49 -3.01 4.98
N MET A 19 -14.86 -3.26 3.85
CA MET A 19 -14.56 -2.16 2.93
C MET A 19 -15.83 -1.54 2.39
N PRO A 20 -15.87 -0.21 2.24
CA PRO A 20 -17.06 0.45 1.68
C PRO A 20 -17.42 -0.13 0.31
N PRO A 21 -18.71 -0.27 0.01
CA PRO A 21 -19.11 -0.80 -1.30
C PRO A 21 -18.69 0.07 -2.46
N GLU A 22 -18.37 1.33 -2.21
CA GLU A 22 -17.89 2.25 -3.25
C GLU A 22 -16.45 1.97 -3.65
N THR A 23 -15.73 1.12 -2.92
CA THR A 23 -14.32 0.89 -3.16
C THR A 23 -14.07 0.33 -4.55
N ARG A 24 -13.23 1.02 -5.32
CA ARG A 24 -12.85 0.57 -6.65
C ARG A 24 -11.39 0.23 -6.75
N ALA A 25 -10.55 0.81 -5.88
CA ALA A 25 -9.11 0.58 -5.93
C ALA A 25 -8.53 0.76 -4.54
N PHE A 26 -7.33 0.24 -4.37
CA PHE A 26 -6.57 0.41 -3.12
C PHE A 26 -5.25 1.09 -3.43
N CYS A 27 -4.68 1.74 -2.42
CA CYS A 27 -3.38 2.37 -2.57
C CYS A 27 -2.59 2.26 -1.27
N PHE A 28 -1.32 1.88 -1.40
CA PHE A 28 -0.39 1.93 -0.28
C PHE A 28 0.31 3.27 -0.31
N ASN A 29 -0.01 4.13 0.63
CA ASN A 29 0.60 5.45 0.74
C ASN A 29 1.83 5.37 1.64
N LEU A 30 2.96 5.84 1.12
CA LEU A 30 4.23 5.81 1.84
C LEU A 30 4.60 7.23 2.26
N TYR A 31 5.20 7.35 3.44
CA TYR A 31 5.72 8.65 3.90
C TYR A 31 6.81 8.42 4.94
N GLU A 32 7.63 9.45 5.15
CA GLU A 32 8.65 9.38 6.19
C GLU A 32 8.01 9.56 7.55
N GLU A 33 8.39 8.70 8.49
CA GLU A 33 7.83 8.73 9.82
C GLU A 33 8.61 9.71 10.67
N SER A 34 7.95 10.76 11.09
CA SER A 34 8.53 11.70 12.05
C SER A 34 9.84 12.31 11.52
N ASP A 35 10.81 12.49 12.41
CA ASP A 35 12.10 13.09 12.09
C ASP A 35 13.19 12.06 11.78
N GLU A 36 12.81 10.80 11.70
CA GLU A 36 13.75 9.73 11.46
C GLU A 36 13.93 9.51 9.97
N ASP A 37 15.13 9.80 9.48
CA ASP A 37 15.41 9.77 8.04
C ASP A 37 15.31 8.38 7.41
N HIS A 38 15.36 7.34 8.22
CA HIS A 38 15.41 5.97 7.70
C HIS A 38 14.20 5.14 8.12
N ILE A 39 13.18 5.75 8.68
CA ILE A 39 11.95 5.04 9.06
C ILE A 39 10.83 5.54 8.17
N TYR A 40 10.18 4.60 7.49
CA TYR A 40 9.11 4.90 6.54
C TYR A 40 7.84 4.20 6.98
N ALA A 41 6.72 4.86 6.75
CA ALA A 41 5.42 4.33 7.13
C ALA A 41 4.59 4.02 5.90
N VAL A 42 3.73 3.01 6.03
CA VAL A 42 2.81 2.60 4.97
C VAL A 42 1.40 2.66 5.53
N GLN A 43 0.52 3.33 4.79
CA GLN A 43 -0.90 3.43 5.12
C GLN A 43 -1.68 2.84 3.95
N LEU A 44 -2.73 2.08 4.25
CA LEU A 44 -3.59 1.56 3.21
C LEU A 44 -4.83 2.44 3.09
N ILE A 45 -5.17 2.82 1.86
CA ILE A 45 -6.43 3.52 1.60
C ILE A 45 -7.24 2.76 0.56
N ALA A 46 -8.54 2.98 0.59
CA ALA A 46 -9.46 2.50 -0.43
C ALA A 46 -10.06 3.71 -1.12
N ALA A 47 -10.08 3.70 -2.44
CA ALA A 47 -10.56 4.84 -3.23
C ALA A 47 -11.83 4.47 -3.98
N GLU A 48 -12.69 5.47 -4.23
CA GLU A 48 -13.96 5.24 -4.90
C GLU A 48 -13.89 5.38 -6.41
N ARG A 49 -12.69 5.64 -6.93
CA ARG A 49 -12.50 5.74 -8.37
C ARG A 49 -11.09 5.27 -8.72
N PHE A 50 -10.91 4.87 -9.96
CA PHE A 50 -9.58 4.55 -10.47
C PHE A 50 -9.47 5.08 -11.90
N ASP A 51 -8.35 5.73 -12.20
CA ASP A 51 -8.05 6.25 -13.54
C ASP A 51 -6.54 6.17 -13.73
N GLU A 52 -6.07 5.26 -14.56
CA GLU A 52 -4.63 5.07 -14.73
C GLU A 52 -3.95 6.27 -15.38
N ASN A 53 -4.71 7.18 -15.97
CA ASN A 53 -4.18 8.40 -16.57
C ASN A 53 -4.22 9.60 -15.64
N ASP A 54 -4.77 9.42 -14.44
CA ASP A 54 -4.93 10.52 -13.48
C ASP A 54 -4.57 10.01 -12.09
N PRO A 55 -3.33 10.23 -11.64
CA PRO A 55 -2.91 9.71 -10.33
C PRO A 55 -3.67 10.29 -9.15
N ASP A 56 -4.42 11.36 -9.34
CA ASP A 56 -5.23 11.93 -8.27
C ASP A 56 -6.38 11.02 -7.85
N TRP A 57 -6.61 9.91 -8.57
CA TRP A 57 -7.65 8.96 -8.17
C TRP A 57 -7.45 8.48 -6.75
N ALA A 58 -6.20 8.38 -6.30
CA ALA A 58 -5.88 7.92 -4.96
C ALA A 58 -6.28 8.93 -3.88
N CYS A 59 -6.55 10.17 -4.27
CA CYS A 59 -7.02 11.19 -3.33
C CYS A 59 -8.51 11.08 -3.03
N ASP A 60 -9.24 10.28 -3.81
CA ASP A 60 -10.67 10.10 -3.61
C ASP A 60 -10.95 8.93 -2.67
N GLU A 61 -10.32 8.94 -1.53
CA GLU A 61 -10.44 7.85 -0.58
C GLU A 61 -11.78 7.81 0.12
N VAL A 62 -12.28 6.59 0.31
CA VAL A 62 -13.51 6.36 1.09
C VAL A 62 -13.20 5.62 2.39
N TRP A 63 -11.97 5.13 2.52
CA TRP A 63 -11.53 4.46 3.74
C TRP A 63 -10.00 4.58 3.84
N SER A 64 -9.51 4.61 5.05
CA SER A 64 -8.08 4.71 5.32
C SER A 64 -7.78 3.93 6.60
N SER A 65 -6.60 3.31 6.65
CA SER A 65 -6.15 2.66 7.87
C SER A 65 -5.74 3.68 8.94
N GLU A 66 -5.64 4.93 8.58
CA GLU A 66 -5.34 6.06 9.46
C GLU A 66 -4.08 5.81 10.28
N GLU A 67 -4.22 5.64 11.61
CA GLU A 67 -3.06 5.47 12.48
C GLU A 67 -2.56 4.03 12.54
N ASP A 68 -3.28 3.11 11.94
CA ASP A 68 -2.85 1.72 11.87
C ASP A 68 -1.92 1.56 10.68
N ILE A 69 -0.66 1.84 10.91
CA ILE A 69 0.34 1.87 9.85
C ILE A 69 1.39 0.78 10.08
N PHE A 70 2.06 0.42 8.99
CA PHE A 70 3.21 -0.47 9.04
C PHE A 70 4.46 0.38 8.86
N THR A 71 5.47 0.17 9.70
CA THR A 71 6.70 0.95 9.59
C THR A 71 7.86 0.07 9.16
N VAL A 72 8.74 0.65 8.34
CA VAL A 72 9.93 -0.01 7.82
C VAL A 72 11.14 0.80 8.27
N ASP A 73 12.05 0.16 8.98
CA ASP A 73 13.29 0.79 9.45
C ASP A 73 14.43 0.30 8.56
N THR A 74 14.99 1.21 7.76
CA THR A 74 16.08 0.86 6.84
C THR A 74 17.46 1.20 7.40
N SER A 75 17.55 1.50 8.69
CA SER A 75 18.81 1.94 9.30
C SER A 75 19.92 0.88 9.21
N ASP A 76 19.54 -0.39 9.13
CA ASP A 76 20.51 -1.49 9.00
C ASP A 76 20.85 -1.82 7.56
N GLU A 77 20.26 -1.11 6.60
CA GLU A 77 20.49 -1.35 5.17
C GLU A 77 21.64 -0.49 4.68
N ASN A 78 22.27 -0.93 3.60
CA ASN A 78 23.31 -0.14 2.97
C ASN A 78 22.76 1.14 2.31
N ASP A 79 21.50 1.08 1.92
CA ASP A 79 20.83 2.20 1.29
C ASP A 79 19.61 2.54 2.12
N THR A 80 19.64 3.70 2.75
CA THR A 80 18.56 4.14 3.63
C THR A 80 17.61 5.13 2.95
N GLY A 81 17.80 5.37 1.65
CA GLY A 81 17.00 6.36 0.93
C GLY A 81 15.58 5.90 0.66
N TRP A 82 14.74 6.88 0.30
CA TRP A 82 13.32 6.61 0.06
C TRP A 82 13.11 5.64 -1.11
N LYS A 83 13.99 5.66 -2.08
CA LYS A 83 13.88 4.80 -3.25
C LYS A 83 14.02 3.34 -2.87
N HIS A 84 14.99 3.06 -2.01
CA HIS A 84 15.18 1.70 -1.51
C HIS A 84 13.98 1.25 -0.69
N ALA A 85 13.47 2.14 0.15
CA ALA A 85 12.30 1.82 0.96
C ALA A 85 11.10 1.51 0.07
N GLN A 86 10.91 2.31 -0.98
CA GLN A 86 9.80 2.07 -1.90
C GLN A 86 9.94 0.72 -2.60
N GLU A 87 11.14 0.37 -3.04
CA GLU A 87 11.39 -0.92 -3.68
C GLU A 87 11.09 -2.08 -2.75
N LEU A 88 11.53 -1.95 -1.51
CA LEU A 88 11.32 -2.99 -0.50
C LEU A 88 9.83 -3.20 -0.24
N ILE A 89 9.11 -2.10 -0.05
CA ILE A 89 7.68 -2.17 0.22
C ILE A 89 6.92 -2.69 -1.00
N THR A 90 7.35 -2.28 -2.21
CA THR A 90 6.74 -2.77 -3.45
C THR A 90 6.88 -4.28 -3.54
N GLU A 91 8.06 -4.81 -3.25
CA GLU A 91 8.29 -6.27 -3.30
C GLU A 91 7.37 -6.99 -2.31
N MET A 92 7.24 -6.44 -1.11
CA MET A 92 6.37 -7.05 -0.11
C MET A 92 4.91 -7.01 -0.53
N ALA A 93 4.48 -5.90 -1.10
CA ALA A 93 3.10 -5.76 -1.57
C ALA A 93 2.81 -6.72 -2.72
N GLU A 94 3.75 -6.86 -3.65
CA GLU A 94 3.58 -7.78 -4.76
C GLU A 94 3.54 -9.22 -4.30
N GLU A 95 4.37 -9.56 -3.32
CA GLU A 95 4.35 -10.90 -2.76
C GLU A 95 3.02 -11.17 -2.08
N TYR A 96 2.50 -10.20 -1.36
CA TYR A 96 1.20 -10.36 -0.71
C TYR A 96 0.09 -10.54 -1.74
N LEU A 97 0.11 -9.80 -2.83
CA LEU A 97 -0.87 -9.96 -3.90
C LEU A 97 -0.84 -11.36 -4.49
N SER A 98 0.34 -11.97 -4.51
CA SER A 98 0.53 -13.30 -5.08
C SER A 98 0.10 -14.41 -4.11
N SER A 99 0.33 -14.25 -2.82
CA SER A 99 0.18 -15.37 -1.88
C SER A 99 -0.43 -15.01 -0.53
N GLY A 100 -0.84 -13.76 -0.33
CA GLY A 100 -1.40 -13.34 0.95
C GLY A 100 -2.76 -13.95 1.22
N THR A 101 -3.06 -14.14 2.51
CA THR A 101 -4.30 -14.79 2.94
C THR A 101 -5.55 -14.04 2.44
N TYR A 102 -5.51 -12.72 2.46
CA TYR A 102 -6.64 -11.89 2.05
C TYR A 102 -6.36 -11.12 0.77
N SER A 103 -5.40 -11.59 -0.03
CA SER A 103 -5.05 -10.89 -1.27
C SER A 103 -6.22 -10.79 -2.23
N HIS A 104 -7.18 -11.72 -2.14
CA HIS A 104 -8.35 -11.69 -3.01
C HIS A 104 -9.18 -10.41 -2.81
N ILE A 105 -9.13 -9.82 -1.64
CA ILE A 105 -9.85 -8.56 -1.38
C ILE A 105 -9.22 -7.44 -2.21
N LEU A 106 -7.89 -7.36 -2.20
CA LEU A 106 -7.19 -6.35 -2.99
C LEU A 106 -7.35 -6.61 -4.49
N LYS A 107 -7.25 -7.86 -4.90
CA LYS A 107 -7.34 -8.22 -6.32
C LYS A 107 -8.76 -8.16 -6.86
N GLY A 108 -9.74 -8.06 -5.96
CA GLY A 108 -11.11 -7.84 -6.37
C GLY A 108 -11.38 -6.42 -6.82
N SER A 109 -10.46 -5.50 -6.56
CA SER A 109 -10.58 -4.11 -7.00
C SER A 109 -10.08 -3.95 -8.42
N GLU A 110 -10.24 -2.75 -8.98
CA GLU A 110 -9.76 -2.46 -10.32
C GLU A 110 -8.24 -2.33 -10.37
N ALA A 111 -7.64 -1.85 -9.30
CA ALA A 111 -6.19 -1.65 -9.28
C ALA A 111 -5.70 -1.47 -7.85
N VAL A 112 -4.38 -1.69 -7.67
CA VAL A 112 -3.69 -1.39 -6.43
C VAL A 112 -2.50 -0.51 -6.77
N GLY A 113 -2.43 0.66 -6.15
CA GLY A 113 -1.34 1.59 -6.36
C GLY A 113 -0.41 1.62 -5.15
N LEU A 114 0.77 2.19 -5.34
CA LEU A 114 1.76 2.32 -4.29
C LEU A 114 2.68 3.49 -4.62
N GLY A 115 2.94 4.33 -3.64
CA GLY A 115 3.86 5.44 -3.85
C GLY A 115 3.89 6.36 -2.65
N PHE A 116 4.89 7.25 -2.66
CA PHE A 116 4.97 8.28 -1.62
C PHE A 116 3.89 9.33 -1.85
N VAL A 117 3.35 9.86 -0.76
CA VAL A 117 2.22 10.79 -0.85
C VAL A 117 2.57 12.07 -1.62
N ASP A 118 3.84 12.45 -1.64
CA ASP A 118 4.30 13.60 -2.41
C ASP A 118 5.23 13.20 -3.56
N GLY A 119 5.14 11.94 -4.00
CA GLY A 119 5.93 11.41 -5.09
C GLY A 119 5.04 10.83 -6.17
N GLU A 120 5.65 10.01 -7.02
CA GLU A 120 4.92 9.38 -8.11
C GLU A 120 4.22 8.11 -7.64
N LEU A 121 3.02 7.91 -8.15
CA LEU A 121 2.22 6.73 -7.85
C LEU A 121 2.47 5.67 -8.91
N GLU A 122 2.74 4.44 -8.47
CA GLU A 122 2.91 3.30 -9.36
C GLU A 122 1.72 2.37 -9.21
N ILE A 123 1.29 1.78 -10.32
CA ILE A 123 0.23 0.77 -10.29
C ILE A 123 0.92 -0.59 -10.22
N ILE A 124 0.78 -1.28 -9.10
CA ILE A 124 1.43 -2.58 -8.90
C ILE A 124 0.51 -3.74 -9.23
N TYR A 125 -0.78 -3.49 -9.37
CA TYR A 125 -1.75 -4.49 -9.79
C TYR A 125 -2.87 -3.79 -10.53
N LYS A 126 -3.29 -4.39 -11.63
CA LYS A 126 -4.43 -3.88 -12.39
C LYS A 126 -5.25 -5.08 -12.83
N SER A 127 -6.56 -4.99 -12.64
CA SER A 127 -7.46 -6.05 -13.06
C SER A 127 -7.42 -6.19 -14.60
N SER A 128 -7.30 -7.42 -15.06
CA SER A 128 -7.31 -7.65 -16.49
C SER A 128 -8.73 -7.77 -17.05
N ARG A 129 -9.72 -7.61 -16.17
CA ARG A 129 -11.10 -7.70 -16.57
C ARG A 129 -11.51 -6.47 -17.37
N GLU A 130 -12.12 -6.71 -18.47
CA GLU A 130 -12.58 -5.64 -19.36
C GLU A 130 -14.00 -5.21 -19.05
#